data_d6713124aa9eaca874ec0601921a4bae
#
_entry.id   d6713124aa9eaca874ec0601921a4bae
#
_cell.length_a   1.000
_cell.length_b   1.000
_cell.length_c   1.000
_cell.angle_alpha   90.00
_cell.angle_beta   90.00
_cell.angle_gamma   90.00
#
_symmetry.space_group_name_H-M   'P 1'
#
loop_
_entity.id
_entity.type
_entity.pdbx_description
1 polymer ?
#
loop_
_entity_poly.entity_id
_entity_poly.type
_entity_poly.pdbx_seq_one_letter_code
_entity_poly.pdbx_strand_id
1 'polypeptide(L)'
;MALFEVTENDRRIYEEELRDFLPEKMIDAHCHVWLDRLVDRKPVPPEEKRTVSWPDLVAKDDPIEDLIETYRLLFPGKEVTPLMFSNHGGSAANNAYTAECSAKTGYPALYFSHPWESPDFVEESIRKGHFLGVKSYLDLAPDYIPEREIRIFDFFPKAQLERLNEMGAIVVCHIPRPGRLKDPVNLGQIMEIKRQFPRLRFIVAHIGRAYTEGDVGNAFDTLDKAPDLMYDFCANCCEYAITEVLRHAGPKHLMFGTDMPITRMRMHRIAENGTYINLVPPGLYGDPSLDPHLREVSVEEAGKITFFAYEELLALKRAVTALGLGKEDVEDIMYNNAKNLIDGAKKDIYG
;
A
#
# COMPACT_ATOMS: atom_id res chain seq x y z
N MET A 1 9.43 -25.15 9.50
CA MET A 1 10.33 -24.52 8.50
C MET A 1 9.95 -23.03 8.49
N ALA A 2 10.89 -22.10 8.47
CA ALA A 2 10.54 -20.68 8.41
C ALA A 2 9.83 -20.37 7.06
N LEU A 3 8.92 -19.40 7.05
CA LEU A 3 8.15 -19.02 5.85
C LEU A 3 9.07 -18.56 4.71
N PHE A 4 10.16 -17.85 5.06
CA PHE A 4 11.23 -17.44 4.15
C PHE A 4 12.55 -17.30 4.92
N GLU A 5 13.64 -17.21 4.17
CA GLU A 5 14.97 -17.06 4.78
C GLU A 5 15.22 -15.59 5.20
N VAL A 6 15.70 -15.40 6.41
CA VAL A 6 16.29 -14.14 6.91
C VAL A 6 17.80 -14.32 6.94
N THR A 7 18.51 -13.64 6.04
CA THR A 7 19.97 -13.75 5.90
C THR A 7 20.72 -13.02 7.01
N GLU A 8 22.04 -13.20 7.09
CA GLU A 8 22.88 -12.44 8.02
C GLU A 8 22.87 -10.93 7.68
N ASN A 9 22.84 -10.58 6.38
CA ASN A 9 22.72 -9.19 5.95
C ASN A 9 21.42 -8.54 6.42
N ASP A 10 20.29 -9.26 6.36
CA ASP A 10 19.00 -8.76 6.83
C ASP A 10 19.02 -8.51 8.33
N ARG A 11 19.57 -9.47 9.11
CA ARG A 11 19.69 -9.32 10.57
C ARG A 11 20.55 -8.12 10.93
N ARG A 12 21.68 -7.96 10.24
CA ARG A 12 22.58 -6.81 10.46
C ARG A 12 21.86 -5.49 10.18
N ILE A 13 21.16 -5.37 9.05
CA ILE A 13 20.40 -4.15 8.70
C ILE A 13 19.33 -3.89 9.77
N TYR A 14 18.58 -4.91 10.17
CA TYR A 14 17.58 -4.74 11.21
C TYR A 14 18.19 -4.26 12.52
N GLU A 15 19.23 -4.93 13.01
CA GLU A 15 19.86 -4.66 14.31
C GLU A 15 20.56 -3.31 14.36
N GLU A 16 21.29 -2.94 13.30
CA GLU A 16 22.12 -1.73 13.27
C GLU A 16 21.34 -0.48 12.81
N GLU A 17 20.33 -0.65 11.93
CA GLU A 17 19.68 0.47 11.28
C GLU A 17 18.22 0.67 11.69
N LEU A 18 17.47 -0.41 11.90
CA LEU A 18 16.02 -0.32 12.01
C LEU A 18 15.50 -0.51 13.43
N ARG A 19 16.07 -1.43 14.22
CA ARG A 19 15.50 -1.79 15.52
C ARG A 19 15.25 -0.61 16.45
N ASP A 20 16.24 0.26 16.61
CA ASP A 20 16.18 1.41 17.52
C ASP A 20 15.49 2.62 16.88
N PHE A 21 15.37 2.64 15.55
CA PHE A 21 14.60 3.64 14.80
C PHE A 21 13.10 3.39 14.88
N LEU A 22 12.67 2.14 14.80
CA LEU A 22 11.27 1.75 14.82
C LEU A 22 10.68 1.76 16.23
N PRO A 23 9.46 2.28 16.46
CA PRO A 23 8.80 2.19 17.75
C PRO A 23 8.45 0.74 18.10
N GLU A 24 8.12 0.48 19.38
CA GLU A 24 7.73 -0.87 19.84
C GLU A 24 6.42 -1.35 19.20
N LYS A 25 5.49 -0.40 19.01
CA LYS A 25 4.18 -0.67 18.39
C LYS A 25 4.10 0.03 17.05
N MET A 26 3.63 -0.70 16.04
CA MET A 26 3.44 -0.20 14.68
C MET A 26 2.06 -0.60 14.16
N ILE A 27 1.49 0.22 13.30
CA ILE A 27 0.31 -0.14 12.51
C ILE A 27 0.68 -0.12 11.05
N ASP A 28 0.58 -1.29 10.41
CA ASP A 28 0.69 -1.43 8.97
C ASP A 28 -0.65 -1.05 8.33
N ALA A 29 -0.72 0.15 7.78
CA ALA A 29 -1.95 0.69 7.20
C ALA A 29 -2.29 0.15 5.82
N HIS A 30 -1.44 -0.73 5.25
CA HIS A 30 -1.60 -1.26 3.91
C HIS A 30 -0.99 -2.66 3.77
N CYS A 31 -1.81 -3.68 3.95
CA CYS A 31 -1.39 -5.06 3.74
C CYS A 31 -2.55 -5.94 3.27
N HIS A 32 -2.21 -7.06 2.66
CA HIS A 32 -3.18 -7.95 2.05
C HIS A 32 -3.24 -9.30 2.78
N VAL A 33 -4.42 -9.92 2.77
CA VAL A 33 -4.62 -11.32 3.14
C VAL A 33 -5.54 -11.98 2.13
N TRP A 34 -5.17 -13.14 1.62
CA TRP A 34 -5.99 -13.90 0.68
C TRP A 34 -5.60 -15.37 0.65
N LEU A 35 -6.50 -16.19 0.08
CA LEU A 35 -6.24 -17.57 -0.27
C LEU A 35 -6.44 -17.73 -1.78
N ASP A 36 -5.42 -18.24 -2.48
CA ASP A 36 -5.45 -18.41 -3.95
C ASP A 36 -6.65 -19.25 -4.40
N ARG A 37 -7.01 -20.29 -3.64
CA ARG A 37 -8.18 -21.14 -3.90
C ARG A 37 -9.53 -20.40 -3.85
N LEU A 38 -9.58 -19.19 -3.30
CA LEU A 38 -10.76 -18.33 -3.21
C LEU A 38 -10.73 -17.17 -4.23
N VAL A 39 -9.67 -17.07 -5.00
CA VAL A 39 -9.52 -16.02 -6.03
C VAL A 39 -10.36 -16.41 -7.24
N ASP A 40 -11.28 -15.54 -7.63
CA ASP A 40 -12.10 -15.68 -8.84
C ASP A 40 -11.41 -14.92 -9.98
N ARG A 41 -10.32 -15.49 -10.50
CA ARG A 41 -9.55 -14.89 -11.60
C ARG A 41 -9.97 -15.52 -12.93
N LYS A 42 -10.43 -14.69 -13.85
CA LYS A 42 -10.38 -15.05 -15.26
C LYS A 42 -8.93 -14.88 -15.74
N PRO A 43 -8.40 -15.83 -16.51
CA PRO A 43 -7.10 -15.65 -17.14
C PRO A 43 -7.12 -14.38 -18.01
N VAL A 44 -6.20 -13.44 -17.74
CA VAL A 44 -6.02 -12.22 -18.55
C VAL A 44 -4.76 -12.45 -19.37
N PRO A 45 -4.81 -12.33 -20.70
CA PRO A 45 -3.61 -12.38 -21.53
C PRO A 45 -2.56 -11.36 -21.06
N PRO A 46 -1.25 -11.69 -21.12
CA PRO A 46 -0.21 -10.78 -20.63
C PRO A 46 -0.27 -9.37 -21.20
N GLU A 47 -0.64 -9.24 -22.48
CA GLU A 47 -0.79 -7.97 -23.20
C GLU A 47 -2.00 -7.14 -22.75
N GLU A 48 -2.96 -7.74 -22.09
CA GLU A 48 -4.16 -7.07 -21.55
C GLU A 48 -4.04 -6.75 -20.07
N LYS A 49 -2.96 -7.18 -19.41
CA LYS A 49 -2.74 -6.89 -17.99
C LYS A 49 -2.51 -5.40 -17.78
N ARG A 50 -3.30 -4.83 -16.88
CA ARG A 50 -3.23 -3.41 -16.47
C ARG A 50 -2.28 -3.16 -15.29
N THR A 51 -1.63 -4.21 -14.82
CA THR A 51 -0.76 -4.18 -13.65
C THR A 51 0.48 -5.03 -13.87
N VAL A 52 1.54 -4.71 -13.13
CA VAL A 52 2.75 -5.53 -13.12
C VAL A 52 2.44 -6.95 -12.63
N SER A 53 3.13 -7.95 -13.15
CA SER A 53 2.87 -9.36 -12.83
C SER A 53 3.83 -9.97 -11.80
N TRP A 54 4.96 -9.32 -11.51
CA TRP A 54 5.95 -9.81 -10.57
C TRP A 54 5.45 -9.97 -9.11
N PRO A 55 4.45 -9.20 -8.61
CA PRO A 55 3.93 -9.40 -7.28
C PRO A 55 3.38 -10.82 -7.04
N ASP A 56 2.74 -11.41 -8.05
CA ASP A 56 2.21 -12.78 -7.98
C ASP A 56 3.32 -13.84 -7.82
N LEU A 57 4.58 -13.48 -8.11
CA LEU A 57 5.73 -14.37 -7.96
C LEU A 57 6.32 -14.36 -6.54
N VAL A 58 5.95 -13.38 -5.73
CA VAL A 58 6.41 -13.27 -4.34
C VAL A 58 5.62 -14.19 -3.43
N ALA A 59 4.30 -14.23 -3.59
CA ALA A 59 3.42 -15.12 -2.83
C ALA A 59 2.18 -15.50 -3.65
N LYS A 60 1.89 -16.79 -3.68
CA LYS A 60 0.68 -17.34 -4.29
C LYS A 60 -0.52 -17.23 -3.34
N ASP A 61 -0.27 -17.48 -2.06
CA ASP A 61 -1.20 -17.34 -0.94
C ASP A 61 -0.61 -16.39 0.08
N ASP A 62 -1.47 -15.66 0.80
CA ASP A 62 -1.07 -14.93 2.00
C ASP A 62 -2.13 -15.09 3.09
N PRO A 63 -2.20 -16.28 3.71
CA PRO A 63 -3.07 -16.49 4.86
C PRO A 63 -2.64 -15.63 6.04
N ILE A 64 -3.56 -15.36 6.96
CA ILE A 64 -3.29 -14.53 8.14
C ILE A 64 -2.12 -15.05 8.97
N GLU A 65 -1.93 -16.35 9.04
CA GLU A 65 -0.81 -17.00 9.72
C GLU A 65 0.54 -16.61 9.08
N ASP A 66 0.60 -16.54 7.75
CA ASP A 66 1.81 -16.14 7.01
C ASP A 66 2.10 -14.66 7.20
N LEU A 67 1.07 -13.80 7.23
CA LEU A 67 1.24 -12.38 7.53
C LEU A 67 1.81 -12.17 8.94
N ILE A 68 1.25 -12.84 9.96
CA ILE A 68 1.74 -12.77 11.34
C ILE A 68 3.19 -13.26 11.44
N GLU A 69 3.50 -14.40 10.80
CA GLU A 69 4.86 -14.95 10.78
C GLU A 69 5.83 -14.01 10.04
N THR A 70 5.36 -13.34 8.97
CA THR A 70 6.15 -12.34 8.25
C THR A 70 6.58 -11.21 9.17
N TYR A 71 5.66 -10.62 9.95
CA TYR A 71 6.03 -9.57 10.90
C TYR A 71 6.99 -10.08 11.98
N ARG A 72 6.78 -11.29 12.47
CA ARG A 72 7.69 -11.90 13.46
C ARG A 72 9.11 -12.06 12.93
N LEU A 73 9.25 -12.40 11.64
CA LEU A 73 10.55 -12.60 11.00
C LEU A 73 11.22 -11.27 10.62
N LEU A 74 10.46 -10.30 10.13
CA LEU A 74 11.00 -9.01 9.67
C LEU A 74 11.20 -8.01 10.81
N PHE A 75 10.37 -8.04 11.85
CA PHE A 75 10.37 -7.06 12.93
C PHE A 75 10.46 -7.72 14.31
N PRO A 76 11.52 -8.52 14.58
CA PRO A 76 11.64 -9.22 15.84
C PRO A 76 11.62 -8.24 17.02
N GLY A 77 10.75 -8.51 18.00
CA GLY A 77 10.58 -7.66 19.18
C GLY A 77 9.61 -6.48 19.00
N LYS A 78 9.03 -6.30 17.83
CA LYS A 78 7.99 -5.27 17.59
C LYS A 78 6.59 -5.89 17.56
N GLU A 79 5.59 -5.10 17.97
CA GLU A 79 4.17 -5.43 17.85
C GLU A 79 3.60 -4.70 16.62
N VAL A 80 3.21 -5.46 15.59
CA VAL A 80 2.64 -4.90 14.36
C VAL A 80 1.17 -5.27 14.26
N THR A 81 0.31 -4.27 14.14
CA THR A 81 -1.13 -4.43 13.89
C THR A 81 -1.43 -4.07 12.44
N PRO A 82 -1.89 -5.01 11.61
CA PRO A 82 -2.25 -4.72 10.22
C PRO A 82 -3.65 -4.13 10.07
N LEU A 83 -3.83 -3.20 9.12
CA LEU A 83 -5.11 -2.89 8.50
C LEU A 83 -5.20 -3.72 7.22
N MET A 84 -5.95 -4.81 7.29
CA MET A 84 -5.97 -5.85 6.26
C MET A 84 -7.04 -5.61 5.20
N PHE A 85 -6.78 -6.05 3.99
CA PHE A 85 -7.78 -6.20 2.93
C PHE A 85 -7.38 -7.31 1.95
N SER A 86 -8.33 -7.76 1.14
CA SER A 86 -8.09 -8.79 0.13
C SER A 86 -7.13 -8.27 -0.97
N ASN A 87 -6.64 -9.17 -1.80
CA ASN A 87 -5.84 -8.79 -2.98
C ASN A 87 -6.71 -8.15 -4.07
N HIS A 88 -6.08 -7.63 -5.11
CA HIS A 88 -6.75 -6.95 -6.22
C HIS A 88 -7.71 -7.83 -7.05
N GLY A 89 -7.79 -9.12 -6.80
CA GLY A 89 -8.84 -9.97 -7.35
C GLY A 89 -10.15 -9.98 -6.55
N GLY A 90 -10.13 -9.51 -5.32
CA GLY A 90 -11.22 -9.16 -4.40
C GLY A 90 -12.52 -9.99 -4.46
N SER A 91 -12.44 -11.34 -4.55
CA SER A 91 -13.66 -12.15 -4.60
C SER A 91 -14.49 -12.03 -3.32
N ALA A 92 -15.80 -12.29 -3.41
CA ALA A 92 -16.67 -12.33 -2.25
C ALA A 92 -16.17 -13.34 -1.19
N ALA A 93 -15.59 -14.47 -1.63
CA ALA A 93 -15.02 -15.48 -0.74
C ALA A 93 -13.75 -14.97 -0.02
N ASN A 94 -12.87 -14.22 -0.71
CA ASN A 94 -11.71 -13.60 -0.06
C ASN A 94 -12.10 -12.44 0.86
N ASN A 95 -13.14 -11.66 0.53
CA ASN A 95 -13.69 -10.69 1.47
C ASN A 95 -14.25 -11.37 2.74
N ALA A 96 -14.95 -12.49 2.59
CA ALA A 96 -15.41 -13.27 3.74
C ALA A 96 -14.23 -13.81 4.57
N TYR A 97 -13.18 -14.30 3.92
CA TYR A 97 -11.95 -14.73 4.60
C TYR A 97 -11.28 -13.56 5.36
N THR A 98 -11.20 -12.38 4.77
CA THR A 98 -10.66 -11.19 5.44
C THR A 98 -11.49 -10.82 6.69
N ALA A 99 -12.82 -10.93 6.62
CA ALA A 99 -13.69 -10.73 7.78
C ALA A 99 -13.47 -11.79 8.87
N GLU A 100 -13.28 -13.06 8.49
CA GLU A 100 -12.93 -14.14 9.44
C GLU A 100 -11.58 -13.87 10.12
N CYS A 101 -10.57 -13.44 9.36
CA CYS A 101 -9.27 -13.05 9.91
C CYS A 101 -9.41 -11.92 10.93
N SER A 102 -10.18 -10.88 10.60
CA SER A 102 -10.46 -9.76 11.49
C SER A 102 -11.17 -10.21 12.78
N ALA A 103 -12.19 -11.04 12.67
CA ALA A 103 -12.91 -11.59 13.82
C ALA A 103 -12.02 -12.47 14.72
N LYS A 104 -11.12 -13.27 14.13
CA LYS A 104 -10.20 -14.16 14.84
C LYS A 104 -9.09 -13.42 15.58
N THR A 105 -8.54 -12.37 14.97
CA THR A 105 -7.37 -11.65 15.48
C THR A 105 -7.67 -10.36 16.20
N GLY A 106 -8.84 -9.77 15.95
CA GLY A 106 -9.19 -8.41 16.36
C GLY A 106 -8.53 -7.32 15.51
N TYR A 107 -7.82 -7.67 14.46
CA TYR A 107 -7.18 -6.71 13.56
C TYR A 107 -8.21 -5.98 12.69
N PRO A 108 -8.06 -4.67 12.45
CA PRO A 108 -8.93 -3.91 11.57
C PRO A 108 -8.81 -4.37 10.11
N ALA A 109 -9.92 -4.25 9.38
CA ALA A 109 -9.95 -4.66 7.99
C ALA A 109 -10.80 -3.73 7.11
N LEU A 110 -10.54 -3.75 5.79
CA LEU A 110 -11.31 -3.07 4.76
C LEU A 110 -11.96 -4.08 3.83
N TYR A 111 -13.12 -3.70 3.31
CA TYR A 111 -13.83 -4.43 2.27
C TYR A 111 -13.19 -4.14 0.90
N PHE A 112 -12.93 -5.16 0.11
CA PHE A 112 -12.50 -4.98 -1.28
C PHE A 112 -13.72 -4.78 -2.16
N SER A 113 -14.03 -3.52 -2.50
CA SER A 113 -15.25 -3.15 -3.23
C SER A 113 -15.07 -3.20 -4.74
N HIS A 114 -16.18 -3.45 -5.45
CA HIS A 114 -16.21 -3.47 -6.90
C HIS A 114 -17.06 -2.31 -7.44
N PRO A 115 -16.69 -1.71 -8.59
CA PRO A 115 -17.40 -0.53 -9.11
C PRO A 115 -18.85 -0.80 -9.55
N TRP A 116 -19.21 -2.05 -9.79
CA TRP A 116 -20.58 -2.45 -10.16
C TRP A 116 -21.50 -2.73 -8.97
N GLU A 117 -21.00 -2.71 -7.75
CA GLU A 117 -21.80 -2.88 -6.53
C GLU A 117 -22.60 -1.61 -6.24
N SER A 118 -23.84 -1.77 -5.78
CA SER A 118 -24.62 -0.62 -5.34
C SER A 118 -24.06 -0.02 -4.04
N PRO A 119 -24.24 1.28 -3.78
CA PRO A 119 -23.85 1.90 -2.52
C PRO A 119 -24.42 1.20 -1.27
N ASP A 120 -25.68 0.74 -1.34
CA ASP A 120 -26.34 0.01 -0.27
C ASP A 120 -25.68 -1.35 -0.01
N PHE A 121 -25.30 -2.06 -1.08
CA PHE A 121 -24.60 -3.34 -0.96
C PHE A 121 -23.19 -3.17 -0.32
N VAL A 122 -22.48 -2.11 -0.70
CA VAL A 122 -21.16 -1.79 -0.13
C VAL A 122 -21.30 -1.48 1.36
N GLU A 123 -22.27 -0.64 1.76
CA GLU A 123 -22.54 -0.35 3.17
C GLU A 123 -22.92 -1.61 3.95
N GLU A 124 -23.83 -2.43 3.42
CA GLU A 124 -24.24 -3.69 4.08
C GLU A 124 -23.04 -4.63 4.27
N SER A 125 -22.18 -4.74 3.23
CA SER A 125 -20.97 -5.55 3.28
C SER A 125 -19.98 -5.07 4.34
N ILE A 126 -19.79 -3.75 4.43
CA ILE A 126 -18.94 -3.13 5.46
C ILE A 126 -19.49 -3.46 6.84
N ARG A 127 -20.78 -3.23 7.09
CA ARG A 127 -21.39 -3.47 8.40
C ARG A 127 -21.39 -4.95 8.80
N LYS A 128 -21.72 -5.84 7.87
CA LYS A 128 -21.76 -7.29 8.10
C LYS A 128 -20.38 -7.87 8.36
N GLY A 129 -19.35 -7.41 7.65
CA GLY A 129 -17.97 -7.87 7.81
C GLY A 129 -17.18 -7.13 8.88
N HIS A 130 -17.79 -6.16 9.59
CA HIS A 130 -17.13 -5.27 10.54
C HIS A 130 -15.92 -4.52 9.95
N PHE A 131 -15.98 -4.21 8.65
CA PHE A 131 -14.97 -3.45 7.96
C PHE A 131 -15.02 -1.95 8.28
N LEU A 132 -13.90 -1.25 8.11
CA LEU A 132 -13.78 0.19 8.41
C LEU A 132 -13.81 1.08 7.16
N GLY A 133 -14.05 0.50 6.01
CA GLY A 133 -14.04 1.20 4.73
C GLY A 133 -13.75 0.26 3.59
N VAL A 134 -13.16 0.80 2.52
CA VAL A 134 -12.95 0.04 1.29
C VAL A 134 -11.53 0.20 0.71
N LYS A 135 -11.13 -0.84 -0.01
CA LYS A 135 -10.08 -0.85 -1.04
C LYS A 135 -10.73 -1.22 -2.36
N SER A 136 -10.27 -0.65 -3.45
CA SER A 136 -10.56 -1.09 -4.82
C SER A 136 -9.30 -0.94 -5.68
N TYR A 137 -9.34 -1.43 -6.92
CA TYR A 137 -8.16 -1.43 -7.75
C TYR A 137 -8.49 -1.08 -9.21
N LEU A 138 -7.51 -0.51 -9.91
CA LEU A 138 -7.68 0.01 -11.27
C LEU A 138 -8.04 -1.04 -12.33
N ASP A 139 -7.69 -2.31 -12.10
CA ASP A 139 -8.01 -3.43 -12.99
C ASP A 139 -9.51 -3.75 -13.04
N LEU A 140 -10.28 -3.26 -12.07
CA LEU A 140 -11.74 -3.36 -12.04
C LEU A 140 -12.45 -2.27 -12.87
N ALA A 141 -11.70 -1.30 -13.42
CA ALA A 141 -12.27 -0.36 -14.36
C ALA A 141 -12.81 -1.08 -15.63
N PRO A 142 -13.86 -0.57 -16.29
CA PRO A 142 -14.43 -1.20 -17.48
C PRO A 142 -13.38 -1.55 -18.54
N ASP A 143 -13.46 -2.74 -19.13
CA ASP A 143 -12.46 -3.28 -20.06
C ASP A 143 -12.25 -2.40 -21.31
N TYR A 144 -13.25 -1.64 -21.74
CA TYR A 144 -13.14 -0.75 -22.89
C TYR A 144 -12.31 0.52 -22.62
N ILE A 145 -11.92 0.79 -21.37
CA ILE A 145 -11.08 1.94 -21.01
C ILE A 145 -9.61 1.51 -21.10
N PRO A 146 -8.79 2.12 -21.96
CA PRO A 146 -7.36 1.85 -22.00
C PRO A 146 -6.69 2.15 -20.66
N GLU A 147 -5.72 1.34 -20.23
CA GLU A 147 -5.02 1.47 -18.94
C GLU A 147 -4.59 2.91 -18.64
N ARG A 148 -3.95 3.57 -19.62
CA ARG A 148 -3.46 4.96 -19.48
C ARG A 148 -4.57 6.01 -19.34
N GLU A 149 -5.83 5.65 -19.55
CA GLU A 149 -6.98 6.55 -19.50
C GLU A 149 -7.87 6.30 -18.28
N ILE A 150 -7.61 5.24 -17.52
CA ILE A 150 -8.35 4.90 -16.30
C ILE A 150 -8.29 6.08 -15.32
N ARG A 151 -9.44 6.37 -14.71
CA ARG A 151 -9.62 7.41 -13.70
C ARG A 151 -10.01 6.79 -12.37
N ILE A 152 -9.80 7.48 -11.27
CA ILE A 152 -10.21 7.00 -9.94
C ILE A 152 -11.70 6.66 -9.93
N PHE A 153 -12.55 7.50 -10.55
CA PHE A 153 -14.00 7.29 -10.58
C PHE A 153 -14.45 6.11 -11.46
N ASP A 154 -13.57 5.51 -12.24
CA ASP A 154 -13.90 4.32 -13.05
C ASP A 154 -13.91 3.04 -12.20
N PHE A 155 -13.24 3.04 -11.04
CA PHE A 155 -13.25 1.93 -10.07
C PHE A 155 -13.66 2.33 -8.63
N PHE A 156 -13.80 3.64 -8.36
CA PHE A 156 -14.48 4.21 -7.19
C PHE A 156 -15.62 5.11 -7.66
N PRO A 157 -16.81 4.57 -8.01
CA PRO A 157 -17.93 5.37 -8.46
C PRO A 157 -18.36 6.42 -7.43
N LYS A 158 -18.70 7.62 -7.89
CA LYS A 158 -19.08 8.73 -7.00
C LYS A 158 -20.22 8.38 -6.04
N ALA A 159 -21.20 7.59 -6.47
CA ALA A 159 -22.29 7.16 -5.61
C ALA A 159 -21.83 6.30 -4.43
N GLN A 160 -20.81 5.43 -4.65
CA GLN A 160 -20.18 4.69 -3.54
C GLN A 160 -19.38 5.63 -2.63
N LEU A 161 -18.61 6.56 -3.20
CA LEU A 161 -17.85 7.54 -2.41
C LEU A 161 -18.76 8.44 -1.57
N GLU A 162 -19.93 8.82 -2.08
CA GLU A 162 -20.93 9.58 -1.33
C GLU A 162 -21.42 8.81 -0.10
N ARG A 163 -21.81 7.53 -0.28
CA ARG A 163 -22.21 6.66 0.83
C ARG A 163 -21.08 6.46 1.85
N LEU A 164 -19.86 6.21 1.38
CA LEU A 164 -18.68 6.05 2.24
C LEU A 164 -18.36 7.35 3.01
N ASN A 165 -18.58 8.51 2.38
CA ASN A 165 -18.45 9.81 3.04
C ASN A 165 -19.49 9.99 4.16
N GLU A 166 -20.75 9.61 3.95
CA GLU A 166 -21.78 9.61 5.01
C GLU A 166 -21.38 8.77 6.19
N MET A 167 -20.75 7.63 5.94
CA MET A 167 -20.24 6.70 6.96
C MET A 167 -18.96 7.19 7.63
N GLY A 168 -18.23 8.17 7.08
CA GLY A 168 -16.89 8.53 7.54
C GLY A 168 -15.86 7.40 7.37
N ALA A 169 -16.02 6.62 6.30
CA ALA A 169 -15.23 5.42 6.06
C ALA A 169 -13.81 5.70 5.55
N ILE A 170 -12.92 4.71 5.69
CA ILE A 170 -11.58 4.73 5.10
C ILE A 170 -11.68 4.34 3.61
N VAL A 171 -10.95 5.05 2.75
CA VAL A 171 -10.77 4.69 1.34
C VAL A 171 -9.28 4.68 1.02
N VAL A 172 -8.73 3.51 0.71
CA VAL A 172 -7.34 3.36 0.26
C VAL A 172 -7.32 3.37 -1.27
N CYS A 173 -6.73 4.40 -1.85
CA CYS A 173 -6.75 4.64 -3.28
C CYS A 173 -5.37 4.43 -3.92
N HIS A 174 -5.26 3.36 -4.73
CA HIS A 174 -4.16 3.20 -5.67
C HIS A 174 -4.47 4.03 -6.92
N ILE A 175 -3.77 5.15 -7.13
CA ILE A 175 -4.05 6.03 -8.28
C ILE A 175 -3.68 5.34 -9.61
N PRO A 176 -4.53 5.48 -10.66
CA PRO A 176 -4.43 4.58 -11.80
C PRO A 176 -3.41 5.01 -12.87
N ARG A 177 -3.34 6.29 -13.20
CA ARG A 177 -2.68 6.76 -14.42
C ARG A 177 -1.15 6.62 -14.35
N PRO A 178 -0.50 6.28 -15.49
CA PRO A 178 0.95 6.04 -15.54
C PRO A 178 1.80 7.31 -15.28
N GLY A 179 1.21 8.52 -15.39
CA GLY A 179 1.85 9.77 -14.94
C GLY A 179 1.99 9.87 -13.42
N ARG A 180 1.41 8.92 -12.68
CA ARG A 180 1.56 8.75 -11.22
C ARG A 180 1.14 9.98 -10.42
N LEU A 181 1.86 10.36 -9.35
CA LEU A 181 1.46 11.48 -8.47
C LEU A 181 1.28 12.80 -9.23
N LYS A 182 2.18 13.12 -10.16
CA LYS A 182 2.11 14.36 -10.95
C LYS A 182 1.06 14.37 -12.06
N ASP A 183 0.41 13.24 -12.35
CA ASP A 183 -0.59 13.20 -13.43
C ASP A 183 -1.74 14.16 -13.14
N PRO A 184 -2.05 15.11 -14.05
CA PRO A 184 -3.04 16.15 -13.78
C PRO A 184 -4.46 15.61 -13.60
N VAL A 185 -4.78 14.45 -14.18
CA VAL A 185 -6.10 13.81 -13.99
C VAL A 185 -6.17 13.15 -12.62
N ASN A 186 -5.11 12.45 -12.18
CA ASN A 186 -5.04 11.91 -10.82
C ASN A 186 -5.18 13.04 -9.80
N LEU A 187 -4.39 14.13 -9.94
CA LEU A 187 -4.45 15.28 -9.04
C LEU A 187 -5.83 15.92 -9.02
N GLY A 188 -6.41 16.17 -10.21
CA GLY A 188 -7.74 16.76 -10.33
C GLY A 188 -8.80 15.94 -9.61
N GLN A 189 -8.76 14.61 -9.71
CA GLN A 189 -9.73 13.74 -9.05
C GLN A 189 -9.48 13.60 -7.55
N ILE A 190 -8.24 13.57 -7.08
CA ILE A 190 -7.93 13.63 -5.64
C ILE A 190 -8.52 14.91 -5.03
N MET A 191 -8.29 16.07 -5.66
CA MET A 191 -8.83 17.34 -5.19
C MET A 191 -10.36 17.39 -5.26
N GLU A 192 -10.96 16.78 -6.27
CA GLU A 192 -12.41 16.66 -6.38
C GLU A 192 -12.98 15.80 -5.25
N ILE A 193 -12.35 14.66 -4.94
CA ILE A 193 -12.75 13.77 -3.84
C ILE A 193 -12.70 14.52 -2.51
N LYS A 194 -11.60 15.19 -2.21
CA LYS A 194 -11.45 15.95 -0.97
C LYS A 194 -12.51 17.05 -0.83
N ARG A 195 -12.85 17.73 -1.92
CA ARG A 195 -13.86 18.78 -1.93
C ARG A 195 -15.29 18.26 -1.80
N GLN A 196 -15.63 17.16 -2.50
CA GLN A 196 -16.99 16.62 -2.54
C GLN A 196 -17.30 15.71 -1.36
N PHE A 197 -16.29 15.00 -0.84
CA PHE A 197 -16.45 13.97 0.19
C PHE A 197 -15.54 14.25 1.39
N PRO A 198 -15.74 15.37 2.12
CA PRO A 198 -14.81 15.84 3.16
C PRO A 198 -14.72 14.95 4.40
N ARG A 199 -15.70 14.07 4.63
CA ARG A 199 -15.68 13.12 5.76
C ARG A 199 -14.98 11.80 5.44
N LEU A 200 -14.63 11.55 4.16
CA LEU A 200 -13.84 10.39 3.80
C LEU A 200 -12.44 10.46 4.41
N ARG A 201 -12.02 9.37 5.01
CA ARG A 201 -10.63 9.14 5.39
C ARG A 201 -9.87 8.59 4.18
N PHE A 202 -9.54 9.52 3.26
CA PHE A 202 -8.97 9.17 1.97
C PHE A 202 -7.46 9.09 2.05
N ILE A 203 -6.90 7.92 1.71
CA ILE A 203 -5.47 7.61 1.72
C ILE A 203 -4.98 7.49 0.27
N VAL A 204 -3.99 8.27 -0.09
CA VAL A 204 -3.25 8.12 -1.35
C VAL A 204 -2.17 7.07 -1.15
N ALA A 205 -2.42 5.86 -1.65
CA ALA A 205 -1.52 4.72 -1.49
C ALA A 205 -0.17 4.94 -2.21
N HIS A 206 0.93 4.42 -1.62
CA HIS A 206 2.28 4.44 -2.20
C HIS A 206 2.80 5.86 -2.53
N ILE A 207 2.36 6.88 -1.78
CA ILE A 207 2.61 8.29 -2.15
C ILE A 207 2.22 8.55 -3.62
N GLY A 208 1.06 8.04 -4.02
CA GLY A 208 0.60 8.17 -5.40
C GLY A 208 1.55 7.56 -6.43
N ARG A 209 2.19 6.43 -6.08
CA ARG A 209 3.13 5.73 -6.96
C ARG A 209 4.33 6.58 -7.38
N ALA A 210 4.76 7.53 -6.56
CA ALA A 210 5.92 8.36 -6.81
C ALA A 210 7.21 7.59 -6.50
N TYR A 211 7.62 6.71 -7.40
CA TYR A 211 8.77 5.81 -7.23
C TYR A 211 10.10 6.43 -7.67
N THR A 212 10.06 7.60 -8.30
CA THR A 212 11.21 8.42 -8.70
C THR A 212 10.92 9.89 -8.43
N GLU A 213 11.96 10.73 -8.37
CA GLU A 213 11.79 12.20 -8.25
C GLU A 213 10.91 12.77 -9.37
N GLY A 214 11.08 12.25 -10.60
CA GLY A 214 10.29 12.67 -11.74
C GLY A 214 8.80 12.34 -11.63
N ASP A 215 8.40 11.39 -10.80
CA ASP A 215 6.98 11.04 -10.57
C ASP A 215 6.30 12.02 -9.61
N VAL A 216 7.05 12.66 -8.72
CA VAL A 216 6.56 13.73 -7.85
C VAL A 216 6.28 15.00 -8.67
N GLY A 217 7.26 15.42 -9.48
CA GLY A 217 7.14 16.63 -10.30
C GLY A 217 6.69 17.83 -9.48
N ASN A 218 5.66 18.52 -9.95
CA ASN A 218 5.04 19.67 -9.29
C ASN A 218 3.70 19.32 -8.60
N ALA A 219 3.50 18.10 -8.18
CA ALA A 219 2.23 17.63 -7.61
C ALA A 219 1.80 18.47 -6.38
N PHE A 220 2.75 18.87 -5.55
CA PHE A 220 2.48 19.61 -4.32
C PHE A 220 1.99 21.05 -4.56
N ASP A 221 2.23 21.67 -5.74
CA ASP A 221 1.58 22.93 -6.12
C ASP A 221 0.03 22.83 -6.08
N THR A 222 -0.46 21.60 -6.24
CA THR A 222 -1.90 21.29 -6.18
C THR A 222 -2.30 20.71 -4.83
N LEU A 223 -1.53 19.74 -4.30
CA LEU A 223 -1.87 18.98 -3.09
C LEU A 223 -1.79 19.82 -1.81
N ASP A 224 -1.01 20.88 -1.76
CA ASP A 224 -0.97 21.84 -0.63
C ASP A 224 -2.33 22.49 -0.35
N LYS A 225 -3.25 22.44 -1.31
CA LYS A 225 -4.63 22.90 -1.14
C LYS A 225 -5.54 21.90 -0.43
N ALA A 226 -5.01 20.72 -0.10
CA ALA A 226 -5.67 19.65 0.65
C ALA A 226 -4.77 19.18 1.80
N PRO A 227 -4.50 20.04 2.81
CA PRO A 227 -3.50 19.79 3.86
C PRO A 227 -3.87 18.62 4.79
N ASP A 228 -5.11 18.14 4.76
CA ASP A 228 -5.61 16.98 5.52
C ASP A 228 -5.59 15.67 4.71
N LEU A 229 -4.93 15.66 3.56
CA LEU A 229 -4.77 14.46 2.74
C LEU A 229 -3.79 13.50 3.42
N MET A 230 -4.18 12.22 3.49
CA MET A 230 -3.34 11.17 4.06
C MET A 230 -2.62 10.38 2.99
N TYR A 231 -1.41 9.94 3.30
CA TYR A 231 -0.56 9.14 2.42
C TYR A 231 -0.07 7.90 3.18
N ASP A 232 0.12 6.79 2.48
CA ASP A 232 1.01 5.73 2.94
C ASP A 232 2.26 5.66 2.04
N PHE A 233 3.37 5.19 2.60
CA PHE A 233 4.62 5.04 1.84
C PHE A 233 4.92 3.58 1.50
N CYS A 234 3.96 2.69 1.64
CA CYS A 234 4.17 1.27 1.37
C CYS A 234 4.71 1.01 -0.04
N ALA A 235 5.57 0.02 -0.18
CA ALA A 235 6.26 -0.34 -1.42
C ALA A 235 6.95 0.84 -2.13
N ASN A 236 7.37 1.88 -1.37
CA ASN A 236 8.01 3.08 -1.90
C ASN A 236 9.38 3.32 -1.24
N CYS A 237 10.46 3.18 -2.03
CA CYS A 237 11.84 3.42 -1.60
C CYS A 237 12.38 4.78 -2.07
N CYS A 238 11.55 5.66 -2.61
CA CYS A 238 11.98 6.97 -3.09
C CYS A 238 12.07 7.96 -1.92
N GLU A 239 13.27 8.12 -1.37
CA GLU A 239 13.55 9.07 -0.29
C GLU A 239 13.05 10.48 -0.61
N TYR A 240 13.22 10.93 -1.86
CA TYR A 240 12.74 12.23 -2.31
C TYR A 240 11.22 12.36 -2.16
N ALA A 241 10.45 11.36 -2.61
CA ALA A 241 8.99 11.40 -2.51
C ALA A 241 8.52 11.42 -1.05
N ILE A 242 9.15 10.62 -0.18
CA ILE A 242 8.88 10.64 1.26
C ILE A 242 9.21 12.02 1.85
N THR A 243 10.36 12.58 1.50
CA THR A 243 10.80 13.89 1.96
C THR A 243 9.82 15.00 1.56
N GLU A 244 9.31 14.98 0.33
CA GLU A 244 8.35 15.98 -0.14
C GLU A 244 7.01 15.87 0.58
N VAL A 245 6.49 14.66 0.83
CA VAL A 245 5.28 14.49 1.67
C VAL A 245 5.52 15.07 3.07
N LEU A 246 6.66 14.74 3.69
CA LEU A 246 6.97 15.23 5.03
C LEU A 246 7.14 16.77 5.09
N ARG A 247 7.66 17.39 4.03
CA ARG A 247 7.78 18.87 3.95
C ARG A 247 6.44 19.56 3.77
N HIS A 248 5.59 19.04 2.90
CA HIS A 248 4.36 19.68 2.47
C HIS A 248 3.18 19.33 3.36
N ALA A 249 2.97 18.05 3.65
CA ALA A 249 1.85 17.59 4.49
C ALA A 249 2.24 17.39 5.97
N GLY A 250 3.53 17.18 6.25
CA GLY A 250 4.03 16.94 7.59
C GLY A 250 3.90 15.49 8.08
N PRO A 251 4.58 15.15 9.19
CA PRO A 251 4.65 13.77 9.70
C PRO A 251 3.29 13.20 10.12
N LYS A 252 2.31 14.05 10.43
CA LYS A 252 0.96 13.63 10.84
C LYS A 252 0.06 13.17 9.68
N HIS A 253 0.54 13.24 8.44
CA HIS A 253 -0.21 12.88 7.24
C HIS A 253 0.43 11.73 6.46
N LEU A 254 1.54 11.17 6.93
CA LEU A 254 2.19 10.00 6.38
C LEU A 254 1.98 8.79 7.30
N MET A 255 1.70 7.63 6.74
CA MET A 255 1.51 6.39 7.49
C MET A 255 2.42 5.29 6.98
N PHE A 256 2.89 4.45 7.89
CA PHE A 256 3.53 3.20 7.58
C PHE A 256 2.52 2.24 6.93
N GLY A 257 2.95 1.58 5.89
CA GLY A 257 2.29 0.46 5.26
C GLY A 257 3.36 -0.40 4.62
N THR A 258 3.12 -1.69 4.46
CA THR A 258 4.10 -2.61 3.87
C THR A 258 3.74 -3.05 2.46
N ASP A 259 2.47 -3.10 2.11
CA ASP A 259 1.99 -3.82 0.92
C ASP A 259 2.33 -5.33 0.96
N MET A 260 2.36 -5.91 2.19
CA MET A 260 2.58 -7.37 2.33
C MET A 260 1.52 -8.16 1.57
N PRO A 261 1.92 -9.27 0.97
CA PRO A 261 3.23 -9.97 1.05
C PRO A 261 4.29 -9.46 0.06
N ILE A 262 3.97 -8.48 -0.79
CA ILE A 262 4.82 -8.04 -1.90
C ILE A 262 6.20 -7.60 -1.42
N THR A 263 6.27 -6.88 -0.32
CA THR A 263 7.54 -6.35 0.21
C THR A 263 8.39 -7.39 0.96
N ARG A 264 7.95 -8.65 1.01
CA ARG A 264 8.84 -9.78 1.34
C ARG A 264 9.88 -10.05 0.24
N MET A 265 9.65 -9.56 -0.99
CA MET A 265 10.65 -9.75 -2.04
C MET A 265 11.99 -9.12 -1.66
N ARG A 266 13.05 -9.72 -2.19
CA ARG A 266 14.40 -9.17 -2.10
C ARG A 266 14.66 -8.30 -3.29
N MET A 267 14.93 -7.03 -3.05
CA MET A 267 15.25 -6.11 -4.13
C MET A 267 15.98 -4.87 -3.61
N HIS A 268 16.67 -4.19 -4.51
CA HIS A 268 17.13 -2.82 -4.33
C HIS A 268 16.59 -1.96 -5.49
N ARG A 269 15.86 -0.89 -5.19
CA ARG A 269 15.25 -0.05 -6.21
C ARG A 269 16.17 1.09 -6.60
N ILE A 270 16.41 1.23 -7.90
CA ILE A 270 17.13 2.35 -8.50
C ILE A 270 16.21 3.13 -9.43
N ALA A 271 16.58 4.39 -9.71
CA ALA A 271 15.97 5.21 -10.75
C ALA A 271 16.89 5.26 -11.96
N GLU A 272 16.39 4.88 -13.13
CA GLU A 272 17.14 4.87 -14.38
C GLU A 272 16.21 5.26 -15.54
N ASN A 273 16.68 6.13 -16.43
CA ASN A 273 15.93 6.58 -17.62
C ASN A 273 14.51 7.10 -17.30
N GLY A 274 14.32 7.76 -16.17
CA GLY A 274 13.04 8.35 -15.77
C GLY A 274 12.00 7.35 -15.23
N THR A 275 12.41 6.12 -14.97
CA THR A 275 11.58 5.09 -14.32
C THR A 275 12.35 4.38 -13.21
N TYR A 276 11.65 3.53 -12.44
CA TYR A 276 12.30 2.68 -11.44
C TYR A 276 12.66 1.32 -12.01
N ILE A 277 13.70 0.72 -11.46
CA ILE A 277 14.10 -0.67 -11.69
C ILE A 277 14.38 -1.33 -10.36
N ASN A 278 13.79 -2.49 -10.13
CA ASN A 278 14.08 -3.35 -9.00
C ASN A 278 15.24 -4.28 -9.39
N LEU A 279 16.39 -4.09 -8.78
CA LEU A 279 17.50 -5.01 -8.84
C LEU A 279 17.21 -6.20 -7.94
N VAL A 280 17.22 -7.41 -8.48
CA VAL A 280 16.77 -8.61 -7.75
C VAL A 280 17.82 -9.72 -7.84
N PRO A 281 17.86 -10.64 -6.85
CA PRO A 281 18.66 -11.85 -6.94
C PRO A 281 18.24 -12.72 -8.14
N PRO A 282 19.17 -13.41 -8.80
CA PRO A 282 18.86 -14.21 -9.98
C PRO A 282 17.95 -15.41 -9.65
N GLY A 283 17.01 -15.70 -10.55
CA GLY A 283 16.14 -16.86 -10.53
C GLY A 283 14.98 -16.83 -9.51
N LEU A 284 14.77 -15.73 -8.77
CA LEU A 284 13.71 -15.66 -7.75
C LEU A 284 12.35 -15.21 -8.30
N TYR A 285 12.32 -14.33 -9.30
CA TYR A 285 11.09 -13.64 -9.72
C TYR A 285 10.78 -13.84 -11.20
N GLY A 286 10.94 -15.07 -11.67
CA GLY A 286 10.60 -15.48 -13.04
C GLY A 286 11.58 -14.95 -14.08
N ASP A 287 11.09 -14.75 -15.30
CA ASP A 287 11.89 -14.22 -16.41
C ASP A 287 11.87 -12.67 -16.40
N PRO A 288 12.96 -11.99 -16.03
CA PRO A 288 12.99 -10.54 -15.94
C PRO A 288 12.84 -9.85 -17.31
N SER A 289 13.01 -10.57 -18.43
CA SER A 289 12.78 -10.02 -19.76
C SER A 289 11.31 -9.68 -20.04
N LEU A 290 10.40 -10.24 -19.24
CA LEU A 290 8.95 -10.01 -19.36
C LEU A 290 8.47 -8.78 -18.56
N ASP A 291 9.33 -8.18 -17.73
CA ASP A 291 8.98 -6.99 -16.94
C ASP A 291 10.13 -5.96 -17.00
N PRO A 292 9.91 -4.79 -17.61
CA PRO A 292 10.93 -3.75 -17.74
C PRO A 292 11.38 -3.15 -16.41
N HIS A 293 10.67 -3.45 -15.31
CA HIS A 293 10.99 -2.98 -13.98
C HIS A 293 11.82 -3.98 -13.16
N LEU A 294 12.19 -5.14 -13.72
CA LEU A 294 13.03 -6.13 -13.06
C LEU A 294 14.38 -6.25 -13.77
N ARG A 295 15.45 -6.34 -12.99
CA ARG A 295 16.79 -6.64 -13.47
C ARG A 295 17.51 -7.54 -12.48
N GLU A 296 17.95 -8.71 -12.93
CA GLU A 296 18.81 -9.56 -12.10
C GLU A 296 20.21 -8.98 -11.96
N VAL A 297 20.77 -9.13 -10.76
CA VAL A 297 22.15 -8.77 -10.45
C VAL A 297 23.05 -10.02 -10.43
N SER A 298 24.37 -9.82 -10.30
CA SER A 298 25.29 -10.95 -10.06
C SER A 298 25.03 -11.63 -8.72
N VAL A 299 25.46 -12.89 -8.57
CA VAL A 299 25.33 -13.64 -7.32
C VAL A 299 26.05 -12.93 -6.16
N GLU A 300 27.16 -12.26 -6.43
CA GLU A 300 27.89 -11.50 -5.44
C GLU A 300 27.08 -10.28 -4.94
N GLU A 301 26.48 -9.53 -5.85
CA GLU A 301 25.63 -8.38 -5.51
C GLU A 301 24.34 -8.81 -4.82
N ALA A 302 23.77 -9.96 -5.20
CA ALA A 302 22.59 -10.53 -4.58
C ALA A 302 22.75 -10.76 -3.07
N GLY A 303 23.96 -11.09 -2.61
CA GLY A 303 24.26 -11.22 -1.17
C GLY A 303 24.13 -9.92 -0.36
N LYS A 304 24.08 -8.75 -1.03
CA LYS A 304 23.92 -7.43 -0.40
C LYS A 304 22.46 -6.95 -0.42
N ILE A 305 21.61 -7.60 -1.22
CA ILE A 305 20.20 -7.23 -1.34
C ILE A 305 19.41 -7.73 -0.13
N THR A 306 18.60 -6.84 0.42
CA THR A 306 17.73 -7.12 1.55
C THR A 306 16.25 -7.16 1.12
N PHE A 307 15.32 -7.20 2.08
CA PHE A 307 13.89 -7.12 1.83
C PHE A 307 13.47 -5.73 1.34
N PHE A 308 12.50 -5.69 0.46
CA PHE A 308 11.87 -4.45 0.02
C PHE A 308 11.34 -3.63 1.22
N ALA A 309 10.70 -4.29 2.19
CA ALA A 309 10.23 -3.66 3.43
C ALA A 309 11.36 -2.94 4.18
N TYR A 310 12.59 -3.46 4.16
CA TYR A 310 13.71 -2.78 4.79
C TYR A 310 14.21 -1.60 3.96
N GLU A 311 14.21 -1.72 2.64
CA GLU A 311 14.59 -0.62 1.75
C GLU A 311 13.66 0.59 1.90
N GLU A 312 12.34 0.38 2.01
CA GLU A 312 11.38 1.48 2.25
C GLU A 312 11.58 2.13 3.62
N LEU A 313 11.84 1.34 4.68
CA LEU A 313 12.10 1.86 6.02
C LEU A 313 13.43 2.60 6.11
N LEU A 314 14.46 2.15 5.39
CA LEU A 314 15.73 2.87 5.27
C LEU A 314 15.54 4.21 4.52
N ALA A 315 14.70 4.25 3.49
CA ALA A 315 14.36 5.49 2.81
C ALA A 315 13.62 6.47 3.74
N LEU A 316 12.65 5.98 4.53
CA LEU A 316 12.00 6.78 5.56
C LEU A 316 13.01 7.32 6.58
N LYS A 317 13.90 6.47 7.10
CA LYS A 317 14.92 6.86 8.08
C LYS A 317 15.81 7.99 7.54
N ARG A 318 16.23 7.89 6.28
CA ARG A 318 17.04 8.96 5.65
C ARG A 318 16.25 10.26 5.52
N ALA A 319 15.00 10.22 5.05
CA ALA A 319 14.13 11.38 4.91
C ALA A 319 13.87 12.07 6.27
N VAL A 320 13.53 11.31 7.31
CA VAL A 320 13.34 11.79 8.69
C VAL A 320 14.61 12.46 9.21
N THR A 321 15.77 11.82 9.03
CA THR A 321 17.06 12.35 9.46
C THR A 321 17.42 13.64 8.73
N ALA A 322 17.22 13.69 7.41
CA ALA A 322 17.51 14.88 6.58
C ALA A 322 16.63 16.08 6.96
N LEU A 323 15.42 15.85 7.44
CA LEU A 323 14.49 16.89 7.88
C LEU A 323 14.64 17.25 9.38
N GLY A 324 15.48 16.52 10.13
CA GLY A 324 15.65 16.73 11.56
C GLY A 324 14.42 16.38 12.40
N LEU A 325 13.57 15.48 11.91
CA LEU A 325 12.38 15.00 12.62
C LEU A 325 12.78 14.09 13.79
N GLY A 326 11.99 14.10 14.86
CA GLY A 326 12.27 13.41 16.11
C GLY A 326 11.55 12.05 16.24
N LYS A 327 11.75 11.41 17.39
CA LYS A 327 11.11 10.13 17.71
C LYS A 327 9.58 10.23 17.73
N GLU A 328 9.01 11.35 18.18
CA GLU A 328 7.57 11.57 18.20
C GLU A 328 6.99 11.58 16.78
N ASP A 329 7.70 12.21 15.83
CA ASP A 329 7.29 12.23 14.42
C ASP A 329 7.32 10.81 13.81
N VAL A 330 8.35 10.01 14.16
CA VAL A 330 8.43 8.61 13.73
C VAL A 330 7.28 7.79 14.34
N GLU A 331 6.94 7.99 15.61
CA GLU A 331 5.83 7.33 16.28
C GLU A 331 4.47 7.73 15.65
N ASP A 332 4.31 9.00 15.26
CA ASP A 332 3.14 9.45 14.52
C ASP A 332 3.02 8.70 13.17
N ILE A 333 4.10 8.63 12.40
CA ILE A 333 4.13 7.95 11.09
C ILE A 333 3.88 6.43 11.24
N MET A 334 4.54 5.80 12.19
CA MET A 334 4.54 4.34 12.33
C MET A 334 3.33 3.80 13.09
N TYR A 335 2.63 4.63 13.87
CA TYR A 335 1.55 4.18 14.73
C TYR A 335 0.38 5.15 14.86
N ASN A 336 0.60 6.37 15.37
CA ASN A 336 -0.50 7.24 15.84
C ASN A 336 -1.43 7.67 14.71
N ASN A 337 -0.91 7.99 13.53
CA ASN A 337 -1.73 8.45 12.39
C ASN A 337 -2.73 7.37 11.95
N ALA A 338 -2.25 6.14 11.75
CA ALA A 338 -3.11 5.02 11.39
C ALA A 338 -4.09 4.67 12.53
N LYS A 339 -3.64 4.71 13.79
CA LYS A 339 -4.49 4.49 14.97
C LYS A 339 -5.66 5.47 15.03
N ASN A 340 -5.38 6.77 14.89
CA ASN A 340 -6.39 7.81 14.91
C ASN A 340 -7.40 7.66 13.76
N LEU A 341 -6.92 7.31 12.59
CA LEU A 341 -7.75 7.09 11.41
C LEU A 341 -8.67 5.87 11.59
N ILE A 342 -8.15 4.75 12.10
CA ILE A 342 -8.89 3.52 12.40
C ILE A 342 -9.94 3.75 13.50
N ASP A 343 -9.54 4.37 14.61
CA ASP A 343 -10.46 4.65 15.74
C ASP A 343 -11.57 5.60 15.32
N GLY A 344 -11.24 6.62 14.53
CA GLY A 344 -12.21 7.56 13.99
C GLY A 344 -13.23 6.88 13.07
N ALA A 345 -12.77 6.02 12.14
CA ALA A 345 -13.67 5.26 11.27
C ALA A 345 -14.56 4.29 12.07
N LYS A 346 -13.98 3.58 13.04
CA LYS A 346 -14.72 2.68 13.92
C LYS A 346 -15.83 3.41 14.68
N LYS A 347 -15.52 4.58 15.23
CA LYS A 347 -16.49 5.43 15.92
C LYS A 347 -17.62 5.90 15.01
N ASP A 348 -17.30 6.37 13.79
CA ASP A 348 -18.29 6.92 12.88
C ASP A 348 -19.20 5.83 12.28
N ILE A 349 -18.68 4.62 12.05
CA ILE A 349 -19.44 3.52 11.43
C ILE A 349 -20.26 2.73 12.47
N TYR A 350 -19.73 2.52 13.69
CA TYR A 350 -20.28 1.58 14.67
C TYR A 350 -20.61 2.21 16.03
N GLY A 351 -20.09 3.40 16.31
CA GLY A 351 -20.31 4.13 17.57
C GLY A 351 -21.51 4.99 17.54
#